data_86d1385267ea28cf92335077db221be8
#
_entry.id   86d1385267ea28cf92335077db221be8
#
_cell.length_a   1.000
_cell.length_b   1.000
_cell.length_c   1.000
_cell.angle_alpha   90.00
_cell.angle_beta   90.00
_cell.angle_gamma   90.00
#
_symmetry.space_group_name_H-M   'P 1'
#
loop_
_entity.id
_entity.type
_entity.pdbx_description
1 polymer ?
#
loop_
_entity_poly.entity_id
_entity_poly.type
_entity_poly.pdbx_seq_one_letter_code
_entity_poly.pdbx_strand_id
1 'polypeptide(L)'
;MASPRTLTKKQIVDLLARRQPLCDMDMRGIDLSGVCFDGADLARTKLAEANLTRASFRNANLHNASLWHAECRDVVFDDAILEEADLDFANLDGATFRGAKVRKTIFPFTRLSLGDVLDSVRTGKKVRMQHALAESD
;
A
#
# COMPACT_ATOMS: atom_id res chain seq x y z
N MET A 1 22.56 23.31 6.81
CA MET A 1 21.22 22.92 6.37
C MET A 1 20.85 21.60 7.00
N ALA A 2 19.76 21.57 7.71
CA ALA A 2 19.34 20.32 8.35
C ALA A 2 18.89 19.31 7.28
N SER A 3 19.29 18.03 7.44
CA SER A 3 18.78 16.96 6.62
C SER A 3 17.27 16.85 6.82
N PRO A 4 16.49 16.50 5.78
CA PRO A 4 15.07 16.22 5.98
C PRO A 4 14.94 15.16 7.06
N ARG A 5 14.09 15.42 8.02
CA ARG A 5 13.86 14.44 9.09
C ARG A 5 13.20 13.20 8.51
N THR A 6 13.85 12.07 8.64
CA THR A 6 13.24 10.80 8.35
C THR A 6 12.38 10.42 9.55
N LEU A 7 11.08 10.23 9.32
CA LEU A 7 10.18 9.78 10.37
C LEU A 7 10.51 8.34 10.77
N THR A 8 10.42 8.05 12.04
CA THR A 8 10.57 6.67 12.52
C THR A 8 9.21 6.00 12.60
N LYS A 9 9.21 4.67 12.62
CA LYS A 9 7.98 3.88 12.83
C LYS A 9 7.25 4.35 14.09
N LYS A 10 7.99 4.57 15.17
CA LYS A 10 7.41 5.02 16.45
C LYS A 10 6.70 6.36 16.30
N GLN A 11 7.31 7.31 15.61
CA GLN A 11 6.70 8.62 15.36
C GLN A 11 5.42 8.50 14.56
N ILE A 12 5.41 7.63 13.54
CA ILE A 12 4.22 7.40 12.71
C ILE A 12 3.11 6.76 13.53
N VAL A 13 3.44 5.74 14.33
CA VAL A 13 2.46 5.08 15.19
C VAL A 13 1.87 6.07 16.20
N ASP A 14 2.68 6.97 16.74
CA ASP A 14 2.22 8.00 17.66
C ASP A 14 1.25 8.97 16.98
N LEU A 15 1.56 9.41 15.77
CA LEU A 15 0.66 10.28 15.00
C LEU A 15 -0.68 9.58 14.71
N LEU A 16 -0.64 8.29 14.38
CA LEU A 16 -1.86 7.51 14.16
C LEU A 16 -2.70 7.42 15.43
N ALA A 17 -2.05 7.20 16.58
CA ALA A 17 -2.74 7.12 17.87
C ALA A 17 -3.44 8.43 18.23
N ARG A 18 -2.87 9.55 17.79
CA ARG A 18 -3.45 10.88 17.98
C ARG A 18 -4.43 11.27 16.89
N ARG A 19 -4.69 10.36 15.95
CA ARG A 19 -5.57 10.61 14.79
C ARG A 19 -5.17 11.81 13.95
N GLN A 20 -3.87 12.07 13.89
CA GLN A 20 -3.34 13.13 13.04
C GLN A 20 -3.29 12.68 11.58
N PRO A 21 -3.62 13.55 10.63
CA PRO A 21 -3.50 13.20 9.22
C PRO A 21 -2.04 12.99 8.84
N LEU A 22 -1.80 12.02 7.96
CA LEU A 22 -0.47 11.73 7.44
C LEU A 22 -0.34 12.13 5.97
N CYS A 23 -1.30 12.85 5.43
CA CYS A 23 -1.29 13.25 4.02
C CYS A 23 -0.03 14.02 3.68
N ASP A 24 0.45 13.82 2.47
CA ASP A 24 1.65 14.46 1.91
C ASP A 24 2.97 14.10 2.61
N MET A 25 2.97 13.20 3.59
CA MET A 25 4.19 12.84 4.31
C MET A 25 5.12 11.96 3.47
N ASP A 26 6.42 12.14 3.71
CA ASP A 26 7.46 11.32 3.10
C ASP A 26 7.84 10.20 4.07
N MET A 27 7.44 8.99 3.73
CA MET A 27 7.71 7.77 4.51
C MET A 27 8.46 6.75 3.67
N ARG A 28 9.21 7.19 2.66
CA ARG A 28 9.92 6.29 1.75
C ARG A 28 10.95 5.46 2.49
N GLY A 29 11.00 4.18 2.16
CA GLY A 29 12.02 3.26 2.64
C GLY A 29 11.90 2.88 4.12
N ILE A 30 10.87 3.30 4.82
CA ILE A 30 10.72 3.04 6.26
C ILE A 30 10.15 1.63 6.48
N ASP A 31 10.56 0.98 7.53
CA ASP A 31 9.94 -0.26 7.99
C ASP A 31 8.66 0.08 8.77
N LEU A 32 7.53 -0.17 8.13
CA LEU A 32 6.20 0.03 8.70
C LEU A 32 5.42 -1.28 8.79
N SER A 33 6.14 -2.41 8.82
CA SER A 33 5.50 -3.72 8.87
C SER A 33 4.59 -3.85 10.08
N GLY A 34 3.41 -4.42 9.86
CA GLY A 34 2.42 -4.67 10.90
C GLY A 34 1.70 -3.43 11.41
N VAL A 35 1.96 -2.25 10.88
CA VAL A 35 1.31 -1.02 11.36
C VAL A 35 -0.15 -0.99 10.93
N CYS A 36 -1.02 -0.54 11.82
CA CYS A 36 -2.43 -0.33 11.51
C CYS A 36 -2.67 1.11 11.09
N PHE A 37 -2.96 1.29 9.79
CA PHE A 37 -3.32 2.59 9.21
C PHE A 37 -4.83 2.70 8.98
N ASP A 38 -5.62 1.87 9.66
CA ASP A 38 -7.07 1.82 9.41
C ASP A 38 -7.71 3.19 9.62
N GLY A 39 -8.46 3.63 8.62
CA GLY A 39 -9.15 4.92 8.66
C GLY A 39 -8.25 6.14 8.53
N ALA A 40 -6.96 5.98 8.33
CA ALA A 40 -6.02 7.12 8.29
C ALA A 40 -6.13 7.89 6.97
N ASP A 41 -5.85 9.19 7.05
CA ASP A 41 -5.71 10.02 5.87
C ASP A 41 -4.25 9.99 5.41
N LEU A 42 -4.03 9.24 4.34
CA LEU A 42 -2.71 9.03 3.74
C LEU A 42 -2.68 9.56 2.30
N ALA A 43 -3.55 10.48 1.96
CA ALA A 43 -3.59 11.04 0.62
C ALA A 43 -2.23 11.65 0.24
N ARG A 44 -1.76 11.33 -0.95
CA ARG A 44 -0.53 11.87 -1.53
C ARG A 44 0.73 11.56 -0.71
N THR A 45 0.70 10.53 0.12
CA THR A 45 1.89 10.10 0.85
C THR A 45 2.92 9.47 -0.07
N LYS A 46 4.17 9.57 0.31
CA LYS A 46 5.27 8.89 -0.36
C LYS A 46 5.67 7.67 0.48
N LEU A 47 5.31 6.50 -0.01
CA LEU A 47 5.59 5.22 0.63
C LEU A 47 6.44 4.32 -0.27
N ALA A 48 7.07 4.90 -1.29
CA ALA A 48 7.91 4.11 -2.20
C ALA A 48 8.99 3.37 -1.42
N GLU A 49 9.16 2.09 -1.75
CA GLU A 49 10.17 1.22 -1.14
C GLU A 49 10.00 0.98 0.36
N ALA A 50 8.90 1.41 0.96
CA ALA A 50 8.61 1.11 2.36
C ALA A 50 8.28 -0.37 2.55
N ASN A 51 8.61 -0.90 3.71
CA ASN A 51 8.17 -2.24 4.08
C ASN A 51 6.85 -2.15 4.82
N LEU A 52 5.78 -2.58 4.16
CA LEU A 52 4.41 -2.55 4.68
C LEU A 52 3.87 -3.95 4.93
N THR A 53 4.74 -4.95 4.99
CA THR A 53 4.33 -6.35 5.18
C THR A 53 3.35 -6.46 6.35
N ARG A 54 2.18 -7.05 6.08
CA ARG A 54 1.11 -7.26 7.06
C ARG A 54 0.53 -5.98 7.67
N ALA A 55 0.76 -4.83 7.07
CA ALA A 55 0.08 -3.61 7.50
C ALA A 55 -1.39 -3.64 7.11
N SER A 56 -2.22 -2.86 7.79
CA SER A 56 -3.64 -2.75 7.48
C SER A 56 -3.98 -1.31 7.10
N PHE A 57 -4.73 -1.18 5.98
CA PHE A 57 -5.20 0.10 5.47
C PHE A 57 -6.73 0.09 5.28
N ARG A 58 -7.46 -0.62 6.14
CA ARG A 58 -8.93 -0.66 6.02
C ARG A 58 -9.50 0.75 6.10
N ASN A 59 -10.33 1.12 5.14
CA ASN A 59 -10.97 2.43 5.09
C ASN A 59 -9.99 3.60 5.07
N ALA A 60 -8.72 3.37 4.77
CA ALA A 60 -7.72 4.44 4.67
C ALA A 60 -7.88 5.19 3.35
N ASN A 61 -7.55 6.46 3.37
CA ASN A 61 -7.50 7.28 2.16
C ASN A 61 -6.07 7.29 1.63
N LEU A 62 -5.83 6.56 0.53
CA LEU A 62 -4.53 6.50 -0.15
C LEU A 62 -4.61 7.15 -1.54
N HIS A 63 -5.53 8.10 -1.72
CA HIS A 63 -5.68 8.79 -2.99
C HIS A 63 -4.34 9.39 -3.42
N ASN A 64 -3.93 9.05 -4.63
CA ASN A 64 -2.70 9.58 -5.24
C ASN A 64 -1.43 9.29 -4.41
N ALA A 65 -1.45 8.28 -3.55
CA ALA A 65 -0.26 7.86 -2.81
C ALA A 65 0.70 7.07 -3.71
N SER A 66 1.98 7.15 -3.43
CA SER A 66 2.98 6.34 -4.13
C SER A 66 3.44 5.19 -3.23
N LEU A 67 3.18 3.96 -3.68
CA LEU A 67 3.67 2.74 -3.06
C LEU A 67 4.60 2.00 -4.02
N TRP A 68 5.26 2.73 -4.91
CA TRP A 68 6.15 2.19 -5.91
C TRP A 68 7.25 1.34 -5.24
N HIS A 69 7.42 0.10 -5.70
CA HIS A 69 8.37 -0.84 -5.12
C HIS A 69 8.17 -1.15 -3.62
N ALA A 70 7.01 -0.82 -3.06
CA ALA A 70 6.75 -1.13 -1.65
C ALA A 70 6.58 -2.64 -1.44
N GLU A 71 6.98 -3.11 -0.28
CA GLU A 71 6.73 -4.48 0.13
C GLU A 71 5.36 -4.54 0.80
N CYS A 72 4.36 -5.07 0.07
CA CYS A 72 2.97 -5.09 0.52
C CYS A 72 2.44 -6.51 0.69
N ARG A 73 3.31 -7.45 1.07
CA ARG A 73 2.90 -8.82 1.31
C ARG A 73 1.89 -8.88 2.43
N ASP A 74 0.77 -9.56 2.19
CA ASP A 74 -0.31 -9.76 3.15
C ASP A 74 -0.91 -8.46 3.71
N VAL A 75 -0.82 -7.36 2.96
CA VAL A 75 -1.44 -6.09 3.33
C VAL A 75 -2.95 -6.17 3.10
N VAL A 76 -3.71 -5.54 3.98
CA VAL A 76 -5.16 -5.43 3.84
C VAL A 76 -5.50 -4.03 3.34
N PHE A 77 -6.04 -3.94 2.12
CA PHE A 77 -6.53 -2.68 1.54
C PHE A 77 -8.07 -2.65 1.49
N ASP A 78 -8.74 -3.45 2.31
CA ASP A 78 -10.19 -3.56 2.26
C ASP A 78 -10.83 -2.20 2.50
N ASP A 79 -11.76 -1.81 1.63
CA ASP A 79 -12.47 -0.54 1.67
C ASP A 79 -11.57 0.70 1.59
N ALA A 80 -10.30 0.55 1.22
CA ALA A 80 -9.40 1.68 1.06
C ALA A 80 -9.71 2.44 -0.23
N ILE A 81 -9.40 3.74 -0.22
CA ILE A 81 -9.43 4.57 -1.42
C ILE A 81 -8.04 4.53 -2.02
N LEU A 82 -7.91 3.85 -3.17
CA LEU A 82 -6.63 3.73 -3.89
C LEU A 82 -6.67 4.48 -5.23
N GLU A 83 -7.65 5.34 -5.42
CA GLU A 83 -7.80 6.05 -6.69
C GLU A 83 -6.54 6.84 -6.99
N GLU A 84 -6.00 6.64 -8.20
CA GLU A 84 -4.78 7.28 -8.70
C GLU A 84 -3.51 6.93 -7.91
N ALA A 85 -3.56 5.95 -7.02
CA ALA A 85 -2.37 5.48 -6.31
C ALA A 85 -1.45 4.68 -7.25
N ASP A 86 -0.15 4.74 -7.00
CA ASP A 86 0.86 4.01 -7.77
C ASP A 86 1.36 2.83 -6.95
N LEU A 87 0.97 1.62 -7.39
CA LEU A 87 1.43 0.37 -6.80
C LEU A 87 2.39 -0.38 -7.73
N ASP A 88 2.93 0.30 -8.74
CA ASP A 88 3.79 -0.38 -9.70
C ASP A 88 5.03 -0.94 -9.01
N PHE A 89 5.43 -2.12 -9.44
CA PHE A 89 6.54 -2.89 -8.87
C PHE A 89 6.38 -3.25 -7.39
N ALA A 90 5.23 -2.97 -6.77
CA ALA A 90 4.99 -3.40 -5.40
C ALA A 90 4.80 -4.92 -5.33
N ASN A 91 5.24 -5.52 -4.24
CA ASN A 91 4.94 -6.92 -3.98
C ASN A 91 3.60 -6.99 -3.24
N LEU A 92 2.56 -7.43 -3.95
CA LEU A 92 1.19 -7.50 -3.43
C LEU A 92 0.76 -8.94 -3.11
N ASP A 93 1.70 -9.88 -3.04
CA ASP A 93 1.33 -11.26 -2.79
C ASP A 93 0.61 -11.42 -1.45
N GLY A 94 -0.58 -12.01 -1.50
CA GLY A 94 -1.40 -12.19 -0.32
C GLY A 94 -2.24 -10.98 0.09
N ALA A 95 -2.12 -9.86 -0.62
CA ALA A 95 -2.92 -8.66 -0.30
C ALA A 95 -4.39 -8.87 -0.63
N THR A 96 -5.27 -8.14 0.07
CA THR A 96 -6.70 -8.14 -0.19
C THR A 96 -7.19 -6.72 -0.49
N PHE A 97 -8.22 -6.64 -1.34
CA PHE A 97 -8.75 -5.36 -1.82
C PHE A 97 -10.27 -5.29 -1.74
N ARG A 98 -10.90 -6.06 -0.84
CA ARG A 98 -12.37 -6.11 -0.77
C ARG A 98 -12.97 -4.72 -0.62
N GLY A 99 -13.83 -4.35 -1.55
CA GLY A 99 -14.50 -3.05 -1.52
C GLY A 99 -13.59 -1.85 -1.80
N ALA A 100 -12.32 -2.07 -2.14
CA ALA A 100 -11.39 -0.98 -2.40
C ALA A 100 -11.78 -0.22 -3.68
N LYS A 101 -11.55 1.09 -3.67
CA LYS A 101 -11.76 1.93 -4.84
C LYS A 101 -10.46 2.01 -5.61
N VAL A 102 -10.42 1.39 -6.80
CA VAL A 102 -9.19 1.19 -7.55
C VAL A 102 -9.17 1.92 -8.89
N ARG A 103 -10.00 2.93 -9.06
CA ARG A 103 -10.05 3.68 -10.30
C ARG A 103 -8.71 4.36 -10.55
N LYS A 104 -8.16 4.13 -11.74
CA LYS A 104 -6.88 4.71 -12.17
C LYS A 104 -5.69 4.33 -11.25
N THR A 105 -5.84 3.29 -10.46
CA THR A 105 -4.72 2.75 -9.69
C THR A 105 -3.75 2.06 -10.64
N ILE A 106 -2.46 2.28 -10.45
CA ILE A 106 -1.43 1.57 -11.22
C ILE A 106 -1.04 0.34 -10.42
N PHE A 107 -1.28 -0.84 -11.00
CA PHE A 107 -0.93 -2.14 -10.41
C PHE A 107 0.27 -2.76 -11.15
N PRO A 108 1.03 -3.65 -10.51
CA PRO A 108 2.17 -4.32 -11.17
C PRO A 108 1.67 -5.42 -12.13
N PHE A 109 1.04 -5.03 -13.24
CA PHE A 109 0.40 -5.95 -14.19
C PHE A 109 1.37 -6.88 -14.92
N THR A 110 2.66 -6.70 -14.79
CA THR A 110 3.62 -7.67 -15.30
C THR A 110 3.59 -8.99 -14.50
N ARG A 111 3.09 -8.96 -13.27
CA ARG A 111 3.06 -10.12 -12.37
C ARG A 111 1.70 -10.35 -11.72
N LEU A 112 0.73 -9.51 -11.99
CA LEU A 112 -0.60 -9.56 -11.37
C LEU A 112 -1.65 -9.27 -12.44
N SER A 113 -2.69 -10.10 -12.54
CA SER A 113 -3.73 -9.87 -13.52
C SER A 113 -4.79 -8.91 -12.99
N LEU A 114 -5.37 -8.12 -13.90
CA LEU A 114 -6.50 -7.26 -13.56
C LEU A 114 -7.68 -8.09 -13.04
N GLY A 115 -7.90 -9.27 -13.63
CA GLY A 115 -8.97 -10.17 -13.18
C GLY A 115 -8.83 -10.55 -11.71
N ASP A 116 -7.60 -10.85 -11.27
CA ASP A 116 -7.36 -11.20 -9.87
C ASP A 116 -7.60 -10.01 -8.94
N VAL A 117 -7.21 -8.80 -9.37
CA VAL A 117 -7.49 -7.58 -8.59
C VAL A 117 -9.00 -7.37 -8.46
N LEU A 118 -9.72 -7.43 -9.58
CA LEU A 118 -11.18 -7.20 -9.57
C LEU A 118 -11.90 -8.28 -8.76
N ASP A 119 -11.41 -9.51 -8.82
CA ASP A 119 -11.96 -10.62 -8.01
C ASP A 119 -11.78 -10.32 -6.52
N SER A 120 -10.60 -9.83 -6.14
CA SER A 120 -10.33 -9.45 -4.75
C SER A 120 -11.23 -8.29 -4.31
N VAL A 121 -11.45 -7.29 -5.17
CA VAL A 121 -12.35 -6.17 -4.87
C VAL A 121 -13.76 -6.67 -4.60
N ARG A 122 -14.22 -7.64 -5.39
CA ARG A 122 -15.56 -8.19 -5.28
C ARG A 122 -15.73 -9.14 -4.11
N THR A 123 -14.73 -9.99 -3.84
CA THR A 123 -14.87 -11.13 -2.92
C THR A 123 -13.98 -11.07 -1.69
N GLY A 124 -12.94 -10.24 -1.70
CA GLY A 124 -11.94 -10.23 -0.64
C GLY A 124 -10.89 -11.34 -0.78
N LYS A 125 -10.89 -12.06 -1.89
CA LYS A 125 -9.90 -13.11 -2.11
C LYS A 125 -8.49 -12.49 -2.19
N LYS A 126 -7.51 -13.15 -1.55
CA LYS A 126 -6.12 -12.70 -1.62
C LYS A 126 -5.60 -12.78 -3.05
N VAL A 127 -4.91 -11.73 -3.48
CA VAL A 127 -4.24 -11.78 -4.77
C VAL A 127 -2.95 -12.59 -4.67
N ARG A 128 -2.57 -13.21 -5.78
CA ARG A 128 -1.33 -13.97 -5.86
C ARG A 128 -0.52 -13.45 -7.04
N MET A 129 0.72 -13.10 -6.78
CA MET A 129 1.60 -12.62 -7.82
C MET A 129 2.28 -13.79 -8.52
N GLN A 130 2.44 -13.67 -9.82
CA GLN A 130 3.16 -14.66 -10.60
C GLN A 130 4.66 -14.46 -10.43
N HIS A 131 5.39 -15.56 -10.51
CA HIS A 131 6.85 -15.50 -10.52
C HIS A 131 7.35 -14.84 -11.80
N ALA A 132 8.53 -14.26 -11.73
CA ALA A 132 9.14 -13.65 -12.89
C ALA A 132 9.33 -14.69 -14.01
N LEU A 133 9.08 -14.28 -15.26
CA LEU A 133 9.16 -15.18 -16.41
C LEU A 133 10.55 -15.79 -16.61
N ALA A 134 11.59 -15.11 -16.16
CA ALA A 134 12.95 -15.62 -16.26
C ALA A 134 13.14 -16.98 -15.56
N GLU A 135 12.22 -17.36 -14.70
CA GLU A 135 12.26 -18.63 -13.98
C GLU A 135 11.65 -19.78 -14.76
N SER A 136 11.04 -19.48 -15.89
CA SER A 136 10.25 -20.48 -16.63
C SER A 136 11.01 -21.28 -17.65
N ASP A 137 12.28 -21.05 -17.82
CA ASP A 137 13.10 -21.76 -18.83
C ASP A 137 13.44 -23.15 -18.43
#